data_1d3fb12fa7817efbda3b2cedcc51e806
#
_entry.id   1d3fb12fa7817efbda3b2cedcc51e806
#
_cell.length_a   1.000
_cell.length_b   1.000
_cell.length_c   1.000
_cell.angle_alpha   90.00
_cell.angle_beta   90.00
_cell.angle_gamma   90.00
#
_symmetry.space_group_name_H-M   'P 1'
#
loop_
_entity.id
_entity.type
_entity.pdbx_description
1 polymer ?
#
loop_
_entity_poly.entity_id
_entity_poly.type
_entity_poly.pdbx_seq_one_letter_code
_entity_poly.pdbx_strand_id
1 'polypeptide(L)'
;EKIKDMLDPTSGMTDAQKSSYDRKVMNKVYSGKKLSAEEMRYIKIHYPALYPYVERVQIQRQALEERIKHCHSKEEVQDVYSEAMFHISDDDPAKQMLYAAYDDVLMEFKKTSDYQELPETKEDAEKKKQTKKVSSAEPADETDDIQEDWKNAFLSESAGVSVGTTHTDNHLRPATNPAV
;
A
#
# COMPACT_ATOMS: atom_id res chain seq x y z
N GLU A 1 -10.20 -10.47 -28.13
CA GLU A 1 -10.59 -9.07 -28.41
C GLU A 1 -11.97 -8.75 -27.84
N LYS A 2 -13.04 -9.49 -28.17
CA LYS A 2 -14.42 -9.24 -27.67
C LYS A 2 -14.58 -9.20 -26.14
N ILE A 3 -13.83 -10.01 -25.38
CA ILE A 3 -13.89 -10.03 -23.92
C ILE A 3 -13.26 -8.76 -23.32
N LYS A 4 -12.21 -8.24 -23.97
CA LYS A 4 -11.55 -7.01 -23.54
C LYS A 4 -12.49 -5.81 -23.71
N ASP A 5 -13.21 -5.75 -24.82
CA ASP A 5 -14.19 -4.69 -25.09
C ASP A 5 -15.40 -4.73 -24.13
N MET A 6 -15.85 -5.93 -23.73
CA MET A 6 -16.91 -6.09 -22.72
C MET A 6 -16.47 -5.67 -21.31
N LEU A 7 -15.17 -5.72 -21.03
CA LEU A 7 -14.60 -5.36 -19.74
C LEU A 7 -14.13 -3.91 -19.65
N ASP A 8 -14.09 -3.20 -20.78
CA ASP A 8 -13.68 -1.80 -20.84
C ASP A 8 -14.79 -0.89 -20.30
N PRO A 9 -14.53 -0.14 -19.19
CA PRO A 9 -15.51 0.78 -18.63
C PRO A 9 -15.97 1.88 -19.58
N THR A 10 -15.20 2.12 -20.65
CA THR A 10 -15.49 3.16 -21.64
C THR A 10 -16.21 2.60 -22.88
N SER A 11 -16.56 1.31 -22.86
CA SER A 11 -17.34 0.68 -23.92
C SER A 11 -18.69 1.40 -24.07
N GLY A 12 -19.00 1.86 -25.29
CA GLY A 12 -20.21 2.62 -25.59
C GLY A 12 -20.16 4.12 -25.32
N MET A 13 -19.06 4.66 -24.78
CA MET A 13 -18.85 6.10 -24.64
C MET A 13 -18.45 6.75 -25.96
N THR A 14 -18.86 7.99 -26.17
CA THR A 14 -18.35 8.83 -27.27
C THR A 14 -16.88 9.20 -27.04
N ASP A 15 -16.15 9.61 -28.07
CA ASP A 15 -14.72 9.98 -27.96
C ASP A 15 -14.50 11.14 -26.97
N ALA A 16 -15.41 12.11 -26.92
CA ALA A 16 -15.37 13.20 -25.97
C ALA A 16 -15.55 12.70 -24.51
N GLN A 17 -16.45 11.74 -24.31
CA GLN A 17 -16.66 11.12 -22.99
C GLN A 17 -15.45 10.28 -22.58
N LYS A 18 -14.86 9.51 -23.50
CA LYS A 18 -13.63 8.73 -23.25
C LYS A 18 -12.48 9.64 -22.83
N SER A 19 -12.27 10.74 -23.56
CA SER A 19 -11.22 11.71 -23.22
C SER A 19 -11.44 12.38 -21.85
N SER A 20 -12.69 12.66 -21.51
CA SER A 20 -13.05 13.21 -20.20
C SER A 20 -12.83 12.21 -19.08
N TYR A 21 -13.22 10.94 -19.29
CA TYR A 21 -13.02 9.84 -18.35
C TYR A 21 -11.54 9.57 -18.12
N ASP A 22 -10.75 9.47 -19.19
CA ASP A 22 -9.31 9.31 -19.13
C ASP A 22 -8.66 10.37 -18.26
N ARG A 23 -8.93 11.65 -18.56
CA ARG A 23 -8.38 12.77 -17.77
C ARG A 23 -8.77 12.68 -16.30
N LYS A 24 -10.01 12.30 -15.98
CA LYS A 24 -10.47 12.13 -14.62
C LYS A 24 -9.72 11.01 -13.89
N VAL A 25 -9.55 9.86 -14.55
CA VAL A 25 -8.83 8.71 -13.97
C VAL A 25 -7.35 9.06 -13.77
N MET A 26 -6.69 9.62 -14.78
CA MET A 26 -5.27 10.00 -14.69
C MET A 26 -5.03 11.08 -13.63
N ASN A 27 -5.93 12.05 -13.48
CA ASN A 27 -5.86 13.03 -12.39
C ASN A 27 -5.92 12.36 -11.01
N LYS A 28 -6.78 11.34 -10.83
CA LYS A 28 -6.81 10.57 -9.57
C LYS A 28 -5.52 9.81 -9.32
N VAL A 29 -4.96 9.17 -10.36
CA VAL A 29 -3.69 8.43 -10.28
C VAL A 29 -2.58 9.35 -9.77
N TYR A 30 -2.37 10.48 -10.43
CA TYR A 30 -1.28 11.40 -10.07
C TYR A 30 -1.52 12.18 -8.77
N SER A 31 -2.77 12.34 -8.36
CA SER A 31 -3.11 12.95 -7.06
C SER A 31 -3.21 11.92 -5.92
N GLY A 32 -2.82 10.67 -6.17
CA GLY A 32 -2.79 9.60 -5.17
C GLY A 32 -4.14 9.18 -4.61
N LYS A 33 -5.24 9.57 -5.26
CA LYS A 33 -6.59 9.28 -4.79
C LYS A 33 -6.95 7.82 -4.93
N LYS A 34 -7.88 7.36 -4.08
CA LYS A 34 -8.43 6.02 -4.17
C LYS A 34 -9.14 5.82 -5.51
N LEU A 35 -8.77 4.73 -6.20
CA LEU A 35 -9.37 4.32 -7.46
C LEU A 35 -10.45 3.26 -7.23
N SER A 36 -11.51 3.33 -8.03
CA SER A 36 -12.52 2.26 -8.05
C SER A 36 -12.01 1.04 -8.84
N ALA A 37 -12.70 -0.10 -8.67
CA ALA A 37 -12.39 -1.31 -9.43
C ALA A 37 -12.51 -1.10 -10.96
N GLU A 38 -13.44 -0.24 -11.39
CA GLU A 38 -13.61 0.13 -12.80
C GLU A 38 -12.45 0.99 -13.29
N GLU A 39 -12.02 1.98 -12.52
CA GLU A 39 -10.87 2.84 -12.83
C GLU A 39 -9.58 2.03 -12.89
N MET A 40 -9.37 1.08 -11.96
CA MET A 40 -8.24 0.15 -12.00
C MET A 40 -8.28 -0.74 -13.24
N ARG A 41 -9.45 -1.22 -13.63
CA ARG A 41 -9.63 -2.00 -14.87
C ARG A 41 -9.31 -1.17 -16.11
N TYR A 42 -9.76 0.08 -16.14
CA TYR A 42 -9.44 1.03 -17.20
C TYR A 42 -7.93 1.19 -17.37
N ILE A 43 -7.20 1.43 -16.28
CA ILE A 43 -5.74 1.55 -16.30
C ILE A 43 -5.08 0.27 -16.82
N LYS A 44 -5.55 -0.90 -16.36
CA LYS A 44 -5.01 -2.18 -16.81
C LYS A 44 -5.18 -2.40 -18.33
N ILE A 45 -6.28 -1.92 -18.92
CA ILE A 45 -6.58 -2.08 -20.34
C ILE A 45 -5.82 -1.06 -21.18
N HIS A 46 -5.85 0.22 -20.79
CA HIS A 46 -5.35 1.34 -21.60
C HIS A 46 -3.90 1.72 -21.29
N TYR A 47 -3.44 1.45 -20.04
CA TYR A 47 -2.09 1.80 -19.58
C TYR A 47 -1.39 0.60 -18.91
N PRO A 48 -1.19 -0.53 -19.63
CA PRO A 48 -0.65 -1.76 -19.04
C PRO A 48 0.75 -1.59 -18.46
N ALA A 49 1.57 -0.69 -18.98
CA ALA A 49 2.89 -0.40 -18.44
C ALA A 49 2.83 0.41 -17.12
N LEU A 50 1.79 1.20 -16.91
CA LEU A 50 1.59 1.99 -15.70
C LEU A 50 0.88 1.19 -14.60
N TYR A 51 0.06 0.20 -14.99
CA TYR A 51 -0.80 -0.55 -14.08
C TYR A 51 -0.07 -1.14 -12.87
N PRO A 52 1.10 -1.80 -12.99
CA PRO A 52 1.79 -2.36 -11.82
C PRO A 52 2.18 -1.31 -10.77
N TYR A 53 2.56 -0.13 -11.21
CA TYR A 53 2.90 0.98 -10.30
C TYR A 53 1.66 1.50 -9.59
N VAL A 54 0.57 1.70 -10.33
CA VAL A 54 -0.70 2.18 -9.76
C VAL A 54 -1.28 1.15 -8.78
N GLU A 55 -1.25 -0.13 -9.12
CA GLU A 55 -1.71 -1.21 -8.25
C GLU A 55 -0.94 -1.21 -6.93
N ARG A 56 0.39 -1.14 -6.98
CA ARG A 56 1.25 -1.05 -5.79
C ARG A 56 0.93 0.20 -4.95
N VAL A 57 0.76 1.35 -5.58
CA VAL A 57 0.38 2.59 -4.88
C VAL A 57 -0.96 2.44 -4.15
N GLN A 58 -1.96 1.82 -4.78
CA GLN A 58 -3.27 1.58 -4.15
C GLN A 58 -3.18 0.62 -2.96
N ILE A 59 -2.36 -0.42 -3.05
CA ILE A 59 -2.10 -1.36 -1.95
C ILE A 59 -1.43 -0.64 -0.78
N GLN A 60 -0.37 0.12 -1.03
CA GLN A 60 0.35 0.84 0.02
C GLN A 60 -0.49 1.97 0.63
N ARG A 61 -1.31 2.65 -0.18
CA ARG A 61 -2.32 3.60 0.29
C ARG A 61 -3.26 2.96 1.30
N GLN A 62 -3.81 1.79 0.95
CA GLN A 62 -4.73 1.05 1.82
C GLN A 62 -4.04 0.61 3.12
N ALA A 63 -2.81 0.10 3.03
CA ALA A 63 -2.04 -0.30 4.21
C ALA A 63 -1.79 0.87 5.17
N LEU A 64 -1.44 2.06 4.65
CA LEU A 64 -1.29 3.25 5.47
C LEU A 64 -2.63 3.69 6.07
N GLU A 65 -3.72 3.65 5.30
CA GLU A 65 -5.07 4.00 5.78
C GLU A 65 -5.48 3.12 6.98
N GLU A 66 -5.24 1.80 6.89
CA GLU A 66 -5.54 0.89 8.01
C GLU A 66 -4.62 1.14 9.22
N ARG A 67 -3.33 1.36 9.03
CA ARG A 67 -2.41 1.69 10.13
C ARG A 67 -2.84 2.95 10.88
N ILE A 68 -3.18 4.00 10.15
CA ILE A 68 -3.60 5.28 10.74
C ILE A 68 -4.90 5.15 11.53
N LYS A 69 -5.86 4.33 11.07
CA LYS A 69 -7.12 4.08 11.80
C LYS A 69 -6.92 3.42 13.16
N HIS A 70 -5.84 2.69 13.33
CA HIS A 70 -5.53 1.99 14.58
C HIS A 70 -4.69 2.84 15.55
N CYS A 71 -4.29 4.05 15.18
CA CYS A 71 -3.57 4.96 16.04
C CYS A 71 -4.45 5.46 17.18
N HIS A 72 -3.84 5.66 18.35
CA HIS A 72 -4.51 6.07 19.57
C HIS A 72 -4.27 7.55 19.94
N SER A 73 -3.37 8.23 19.23
CA SER A 73 -3.10 9.66 19.40
C SER A 73 -2.77 10.32 18.06
N LYS A 74 -2.89 11.64 18.00
CA LYS A 74 -2.49 12.42 16.82
C LYS A 74 -0.99 12.35 16.55
N GLU A 75 -0.20 12.29 17.63
CA GLU A 75 1.24 12.08 17.57
C GLU A 75 1.57 10.74 16.88
N GLU A 76 0.90 9.65 17.28
CA GLU A 76 1.09 8.34 16.66
C GLU A 76 0.72 8.33 15.18
N VAL A 77 -0.36 9.01 14.79
CA VAL A 77 -0.73 9.21 13.38
C VAL A 77 0.40 9.89 12.60
N GLN A 78 1.01 10.92 13.19
CA GLN A 78 2.10 11.64 12.53
C GLN A 78 3.37 10.78 12.42
N ASP A 79 3.66 9.96 13.42
CA ASP A 79 4.80 9.04 13.40
C ASP A 79 4.63 7.98 12.31
N VAL A 80 3.46 7.33 12.23
CA VAL A 80 3.13 6.33 11.20
C VAL A 80 3.23 6.92 9.79
N TYR A 81 2.72 8.14 9.60
CA TYR A 81 2.84 8.84 8.33
C TYR A 81 4.31 9.16 7.97
N SER A 82 5.07 9.69 8.92
CA SER A 82 6.48 10.06 8.70
C SER A 82 7.33 8.83 8.40
N GLU A 83 7.09 7.72 9.09
CA GLU A 83 7.72 6.43 8.82
C GLU A 83 7.43 5.95 7.40
N ALA A 84 6.15 5.98 6.99
CA ALA A 84 5.77 5.57 5.64
C ALA A 84 6.46 6.44 4.56
N MET A 85 6.53 7.76 4.76
CA MET A 85 7.21 8.68 3.86
C MET A 85 8.72 8.40 3.77
N PHE A 86 9.36 8.07 4.89
CA PHE A 86 10.79 7.77 4.96
C PHE A 86 11.17 6.49 4.20
N HIS A 87 10.25 5.53 4.10
CA HIS A 87 10.48 4.26 3.39
C HIS A 87 10.35 4.36 1.87
N ILE A 88 9.94 5.49 1.32
CA ILE A 88 9.87 5.68 -0.13
C ILE A 88 11.30 5.92 -0.66
N SER A 89 11.79 5.01 -1.49
CA SER A 89 13.10 5.14 -2.12
C SER A 89 13.15 6.33 -3.08
N ASP A 90 14.31 7.00 -3.13
CA ASP A 90 14.55 8.10 -4.06
C ASP A 90 14.49 7.66 -5.53
N ASP A 91 14.85 6.42 -5.81
CA ASP A 91 14.87 5.85 -7.16
C ASP A 91 13.54 5.15 -7.53
N ASP A 92 12.52 5.23 -6.68
CA ASP A 92 11.24 4.58 -6.95
C ASP A 92 10.49 5.28 -8.10
N PRO A 93 10.20 4.59 -9.21
CA PRO A 93 9.48 5.18 -10.35
C PRO A 93 8.04 5.63 -9.99
N ALA A 94 7.44 5.11 -8.92
CA ALA A 94 6.14 5.53 -8.42
C ALA A 94 6.22 6.55 -7.26
N LYS A 95 7.41 7.04 -6.90
CA LYS A 95 7.67 7.95 -5.77
C LYS A 95 6.66 9.10 -5.66
N GLN A 96 6.44 9.79 -6.77
CA GLN A 96 5.51 10.94 -6.81
C GLN A 96 4.07 10.52 -6.48
N MET A 97 3.63 9.39 -7.03
CA MET A 97 2.29 8.85 -6.76
C MET A 97 2.16 8.36 -5.31
N LEU A 98 3.22 7.79 -4.74
CA LEU A 98 3.24 7.36 -3.34
C LEU A 98 3.14 8.54 -2.39
N TYR A 99 3.94 9.59 -2.61
CA TYR A 99 3.83 10.83 -1.81
C TYR A 99 2.42 11.40 -1.86
N ALA A 100 1.86 11.56 -3.07
CA ALA A 100 0.51 12.07 -3.23
C ALA A 100 -0.55 11.19 -2.55
N ALA A 101 -0.38 9.86 -2.60
CA ALA A 101 -1.30 8.92 -1.98
C ALA A 101 -1.24 8.99 -0.44
N TYR A 102 -0.05 9.10 0.13
CA TYR A 102 0.11 9.20 1.58
C TYR A 102 -0.39 10.53 2.13
N ASP A 103 -0.13 11.63 1.40
CA ASP A 103 -0.70 12.94 1.73
C ASP A 103 -2.23 12.93 1.68
N ASP A 104 -2.82 12.33 0.64
CA ASP A 104 -4.28 12.20 0.52
C ASP A 104 -4.89 11.40 1.68
N VAL A 105 -4.27 10.27 2.07
CA VAL A 105 -4.70 9.46 3.22
C VAL A 105 -4.68 10.27 4.51
N LEU A 106 -3.57 10.96 4.80
CA LEU A 106 -3.45 11.77 6.01
C LEU A 106 -4.47 12.91 6.03
N MET A 107 -4.64 13.59 4.90
CA MET A 107 -5.60 14.69 4.77
C MET A 107 -7.05 14.21 4.93
N GLU A 108 -7.41 13.08 4.34
CA GLU A 108 -8.74 12.49 4.48
C GLU A 108 -9.00 12.05 5.92
N PHE A 109 -8.03 11.40 6.58
CA PHE A 109 -8.17 10.98 7.97
C PHE A 109 -8.31 12.16 8.93
N LYS A 110 -7.54 13.23 8.72
CA LYS A 110 -7.65 14.47 9.54
C LYS A 110 -9.02 15.13 9.50
N LYS A 111 -9.83 14.86 8.49
CA LYS A 111 -11.20 15.38 8.37
C LYS A 111 -12.23 14.52 9.12
N THR A 112 -11.87 13.32 9.54
CA THR A 112 -12.79 12.40 10.23
C THR A 112 -13.02 12.81 11.69
N SER A 113 -14.17 12.42 12.24
CA SER A 113 -14.45 12.51 13.67
C SER A 113 -13.45 11.73 14.50
N ASP A 114 -13.05 10.55 14.00
CA ASP A 114 -12.12 9.65 14.69
C ASP A 114 -10.80 10.37 14.98
N TYR A 115 -10.22 11.08 13.99
CA TYR A 115 -9.02 11.88 14.22
C TYR A 115 -9.24 13.03 15.22
N GLN A 116 -10.39 13.69 15.16
CA GLN A 116 -10.66 14.84 16.05
C GLN A 116 -10.82 14.41 17.51
N GLU A 117 -11.29 13.19 17.76
CA GLU A 117 -11.46 12.62 19.09
C GLU A 117 -10.16 12.02 19.66
N LEU A 118 -9.11 11.86 18.83
CA LEU A 118 -7.82 11.38 19.31
C LEU A 118 -7.17 12.37 20.28
N PRO A 119 -6.56 11.87 21.36
CA PRO A 119 -5.67 12.66 22.20
C PRO A 119 -4.50 13.23 21.40
N GLU A 120 -3.93 14.34 21.83
CA GLU A 120 -2.80 14.96 21.15
C GLU A 120 -1.55 14.09 21.21
N THR A 121 -1.24 13.56 22.40
CA THR A 121 -0.01 12.80 22.68
C THR A 121 -0.30 11.34 23.03
N LYS A 122 0.73 10.50 22.92
CA LYS A 122 0.70 9.10 23.38
C LYS A 122 0.46 9.02 24.87
N GLU A 123 1.04 9.93 25.66
CA GLU A 123 0.86 9.99 27.12
C GLU A 123 -0.59 10.27 27.51
N ASP A 124 -1.27 11.16 26.79
CA ASP A 124 -2.68 11.47 27.04
C ASP A 124 -3.59 10.30 26.65
N ALA A 125 -3.22 9.54 25.61
CA ALA A 125 -3.91 8.31 25.23
C ALA A 125 -3.80 7.24 26.33
N GLU A 126 -2.63 7.07 26.95
CA GLU A 126 -2.41 6.13 28.05
C GLU A 126 -3.19 6.53 29.30
N LYS A 127 -3.20 7.81 29.67
CA LYS A 127 -4.00 8.33 30.78
C LYS A 127 -5.50 8.07 30.57
N LYS A 128 -5.98 8.25 29.35
CA LYS A 128 -7.38 7.98 28.98
C LYS A 128 -7.75 6.49 29.08
N LYS A 129 -6.79 5.59 28.75
CA LYS A 129 -6.96 4.13 28.93
C LYS A 129 -7.00 3.74 30.41
N GLN A 130 -6.16 4.34 31.27
CA GLN A 130 -6.12 4.05 32.71
C GLN A 130 -7.39 4.52 33.42
N THR A 131 -7.92 5.70 33.11
CA THR A 131 -9.17 6.20 33.70
C THR A 131 -10.40 5.37 33.28
N LYS A 132 -10.43 4.82 32.06
CA LYS A 132 -11.48 3.88 31.63
C LYS A 132 -11.40 2.52 32.36
N LYS A 133 -10.17 2.06 32.69
CA LYS A 133 -9.97 0.77 33.37
C LYS A 133 -10.38 0.79 34.85
N VAL A 134 -10.39 1.96 35.50
CA VAL A 134 -10.84 2.14 36.88
C VAL A 134 -12.36 2.21 36.98
N SER A 135 -13.07 2.54 35.90
CA SER A 135 -14.54 2.65 35.88
C SER A 135 -15.28 1.37 35.43
N SER A 136 -14.57 0.32 34.99
CA SER A 136 -15.19 -0.96 34.61
C SER A 136 -14.29 -2.11 35.05
N ALA A 137 -14.46 -2.50 36.32
CA ALA A 137 -13.93 -3.77 36.84
C ALA A 137 -14.87 -4.89 36.44
N GLU A 138 -14.52 -5.60 35.33
CA GLU A 138 -14.82 -7.00 35.06
C GLU A 138 -13.83 -7.56 34.02
N PRO A 139 -13.58 -8.90 33.96
CA PRO A 139 -12.22 -9.43 33.73
C PRO A 139 -11.89 -9.72 32.26
N ALA A 140 -10.58 -9.64 32.03
CA ALA A 140 -9.77 -10.24 30.96
C ALA A 140 -10.45 -11.06 29.85
N ASP A 141 -10.23 -10.63 28.60
CA ASP A 141 -9.97 -11.57 27.52
C ASP A 141 -8.75 -11.08 26.70
N GLU A 142 -7.85 -12.01 26.47
CA GLU A 142 -6.56 -11.84 25.83
C GLU A 142 -6.74 -11.62 24.33
N THR A 143 -6.33 -10.47 23.80
CA THR A 143 -6.05 -10.29 22.38
C THR A 143 -4.86 -9.37 22.18
N ASP A 144 -3.68 -9.86 22.59
CA ASP A 144 -2.41 -9.12 22.46
C ASP A 144 -1.55 -9.61 21.27
N ASP A 145 -2.13 -10.45 20.37
CA ASP A 145 -1.36 -11.16 19.34
C ASP A 145 -1.48 -10.58 17.91
N ILE A 146 -2.22 -9.47 17.71
CA ILE A 146 -2.44 -8.94 16.34
C ILE A 146 -1.39 -7.89 15.94
N GLN A 147 -0.60 -7.38 16.90
CA GLN A 147 0.29 -6.24 16.66
C GLN A 147 1.63 -6.59 16.02
N GLU A 148 2.01 -7.88 15.96
CA GLU A 148 3.30 -8.31 15.39
C GLU A 148 3.22 -8.83 13.96
N ASP A 149 2.06 -9.35 13.53
CA ASP A 149 1.92 -10.02 12.21
C ASP A 149 2.09 -9.06 11.01
N TRP A 150 1.68 -7.81 11.15
CA TRP A 150 1.79 -6.84 10.05
C TRP A 150 3.21 -6.27 9.89
N LYS A 151 4.01 -6.20 10.97
CA LYS A 151 5.43 -5.82 10.91
C LYS A 151 6.22 -6.81 10.08
N ASN A 152 5.94 -8.10 10.25
CA ASN A 152 6.59 -9.17 9.52
C ASN A 152 6.16 -9.21 8.05
N ALA A 153 4.89 -8.93 7.73
CA ALA A 153 4.41 -8.83 6.36
C ALA A 153 5.05 -7.66 5.59
N PHE A 154 5.20 -6.50 6.22
CA PHE A 154 5.80 -5.33 5.60
C PHE A 154 7.32 -5.47 5.39
N LEU A 155 8.05 -6.09 6.34
CA LEU A 155 9.49 -6.30 6.26
C LEU A 155 9.88 -7.46 5.33
N SER A 156 9.01 -8.45 5.13
CA SER A 156 9.30 -9.59 4.25
C SER A 156 9.22 -9.24 2.76
N GLU A 157 8.41 -8.26 2.40
CA GLU A 157 8.22 -7.87 1.00
C GLU A 157 9.32 -6.92 0.49
N SER A 158 10.00 -6.20 1.38
CA SER A 158 11.15 -5.37 1.03
C SER A 158 12.49 -6.14 0.93
N ALA A 159 12.54 -7.40 1.41
CA ALA A 159 13.75 -8.24 1.42
C ALA A 159 13.79 -9.32 0.32
N GLY A 160 12.78 -9.43 -0.51
CA GLY A 160 12.55 -10.56 -1.41
C GLY A 160 13.03 -10.42 -2.85
N VAL A 161 14.22 -9.86 -3.11
CA VAL A 161 14.94 -10.12 -4.37
C VAL A 161 16.27 -10.80 -4.03
N SER A 162 16.18 -12.05 -3.64
CA SER A 162 17.35 -12.94 -3.65
C SER A 162 17.40 -13.64 -4.99
N VAL A 163 18.34 -13.21 -5.81
CA VAL A 163 18.73 -13.89 -7.06
C VAL A 163 19.27 -15.27 -6.68
N GLY A 164 18.48 -16.30 -6.92
CA GLY A 164 18.94 -17.68 -6.80
C GLY A 164 20.01 -17.99 -7.84
N THR A 165 21.28 -17.94 -7.44
CA THR A 165 22.37 -18.55 -8.21
C THR A 165 22.25 -20.04 -8.07
N THR A 166 21.71 -20.69 -9.10
CA THR A 166 21.79 -22.14 -9.24
C THR A 166 23.23 -22.52 -9.54
N HIS A 167 23.90 -23.04 -8.53
CA HIS A 167 25.19 -23.70 -8.68
C HIS A 167 24.96 -25.07 -9.30
N THR A 168 25.10 -25.17 -10.63
CA THR A 168 25.18 -26.46 -11.32
C THR A 168 26.59 -26.98 -11.20
N ASP A 169 26.76 -27.91 -10.27
CA ASP A 169 27.98 -28.72 -10.12
C ASP A 169 28.08 -29.66 -11.32
N ASN A 170 28.91 -29.29 -12.31
CA ASN A 170 29.17 -30.11 -13.48
C ASN A 170 30.48 -30.87 -13.26
N HIS A 171 30.33 -32.10 -12.72
CA HIS A 171 31.39 -33.07 -12.53
C HIS A 171 31.78 -33.67 -13.88
N LEU A 172 32.69 -33.04 -14.63
CA LEU A 172 33.28 -33.58 -15.84
C LEU A 172 34.50 -34.43 -15.45
N ARG A 173 34.32 -35.75 -15.57
CA ARG A 173 35.41 -36.73 -15.59
C ARG A 173 36.28 -36.52 -16.83
N PRO A 174 37.61 -36.62 -16.73
CA PRO A 174 38.46 -36.58 -17.91
C PRO A 174 38.43 -37.93 -18.65
N ALA A 175 38.16 -37.87 -19.94
CA ALA A 175 38.32 -39.00 -20.85
C ALA A 175 39.78 -39.13 -21.25
N THR A 176 40.37 -40.26 -20.97
CA THR A 176 41.65 -40.71 -21.44
C THR A 176 41.61 -41.01 -22.93
N ASN A 177 42.49 -40.41 -23.68
CA ASN A 177 42.77 -40.73 -25.09
C ASN A 177 43.84 -41.82 -25.17
N PRO A 178 43.72 -42.88 -25.96
CA PRO A 178 44.85 -43.62 -26.46
C PRO A 178 45.11 -43.33 -27.94
N ALA A 179 46.39 -43.11 -28.22
CA ALA A 179 46.97 -42.97 -29.54
C ALA A 179 46.75 -44.19 -30.46
N VAL A 180 46.61 -44.00 -31.74
CA VAL A 180 47.46 -44.41 -32.87
C VAL A 180 47.19 -43.45 -34.03
#